data_1968cbcf644504caecb9f22fadd87cfe
#
_entry.id   1968cbcf644504caecb9f22fadd87cfe
#
_cell.length_a   1.000
_cell.length_b   1.000
_cell.length_c   1.000
_cell.angle_alpha   90.00
_cell.angle_beta   90.00
_cell.angle_gamma   90.00
#
_symmetry.space_group_name_H-M   'P 1'
#
loop_
_entity.id
_entity.type
_entity.pdbx_description
1 polymer ?
#
loop_
_entity_poly.entity_id
_entity_poly.type
_entity_poly.pdbx_seq_one_letter_code
_entity_poly.pdbx_strand_id
1 'polypeptide(L)'
;MTQGGRSLSGGQKQRLTIARALVGHPRLLILDDSMSALDYATDLELRRQLASKMGDVTKIVISQRATSIQHADHILVMDDGKCVGYGTHDALLEQCPVYADIYRTQMQ
;
A
#
# COMPACT_ATOMS: atom_id res chain seq x y z
N MET A 1 -8.82 17.09 -18.46
CA MET A 1 -8.04 17.67 -17.34
C MET A 1 -7.88 19.15 -17.56
N THR A 2 -8.18 19.96 -16.57
CA THR A 2 -8.10 21.40 -16.68
C THR A 2 -7.13 21.95 -15.64
N GLN A 3 -6.42 22.99 -16.02
CA GLN A 3 -5.62 23.85 -15.13
C GLN A 3 -4.83 23.12 -14.03
N GLY A 4 -3.76 22.47 -14.41
CA GLY A 4 -2.81 21.91 -13.45
C GLY A 4 -3.34 20.79 -12.57
N GLY A 5 -4.41 20.13 -13.00
CA GLY A 5 -4.96 19.01 -12.27
C GLY A 5 -5.84 19.36 -11.10
N ARG A 6 -6.26 20.62 -10.98
CA ARG A 6 -7.13 21.05 -9.87
C ARG A 6 -8.48 20.34 -9.85
N SER A 7 -8.96 19.91 -11.01
CA SER A 7 -10.25 19.23 -11.13
C SER A 7 -10.16 17.73 -10.81
N LEU A 8 -8.98 17.19 -10.54
CA LEU A 8 -8.80 15.80 -10.23
C LEU A 8 -9.09 15.52 -8.76
N SER A 9 -9.76 14.41 -8.47
CA SER A 9 -9.93 13.92 -7.10
C SER A 9 -8.59 13.46 -6.54
N GLY A 10 -8.50 13.30 -5.21
CA GLY A 10 -7.31 12.75 -4.56
C GLY A 10 -6.93 11.38 -5.09
N GLY A 11 -7.93 10.49 -5.32
CA GLY A 11 -7.69 9.17 -5.87
C GLY A 11 -7.17 9.20 -7.30
N GLN A 12 -7.71 10.12 -8.13
CA GLN A 12 -7.22 10.29 -9.50
C GLN A 12 -5.79 10.77 -9.54
N LYS A 13 -5.43 11.72 -8.67
CA LYS A 13 -4.06 12.20 -8.56
C LYS A 13 -3.10 11.09 -8.15
N GLN A 14 -3.49 10.26 -7.20
CA GLN A 14 -2.66 9.13 -6.75
C GLN A 14 -2.48 8.10 -7.86
N ARG A 15 -3.55 7.77 -8.60
CA ARG A 15 -3.42 6.83 -9.72
C ARG A 15 -2.50 7.37 -10.80
N LEU A 16 -2.54 8.66 -11.06
CA LEU A 16 -1.63 9.30 -12.03
C LEU A 16 -0.19 9.22 -11.56
N THR A 17 0.06 9.45 -10.27
CA THR A 17 1.40 9.33 -9.69
C THR A 17 1.95 7.92 -9.83
N ILE A 18 1.12 6.90 -9.55
CA ILE A 18 1.51 5.50 -9.70
C ILE A 18 1.80 5.19 -11.16
N ALA A 19 0.96 5.64 -12.09
CA ALA A 19 1.17 5.43 -13.51
C ALA A 19 2.50 6.01 -13.98
N ARG A 20 2.87 7.19 -13.50
CA ARG A 20 4.17 7.80 -13.83
C ARG A 20 5.34 6.97 -13.33
N ALA A 21 5.21 6.39 -12.14
CA ALA A 21 6.26 5.54 -11.60
C ALA A 21 6.48 4.27 -12.43
N LEU A 22 5.44 3.80 -13.13
CA LEU A 22 5.49 2.57 -13.91
C LEU A 22 6.04 2.77 -15.34
N VAL A 23 6.13 4.00 -15.82
CA VAL A 23 6.49 4.28 -17.21
C VAL A 23 7.86 3.70 -17.59
N GLY A 24 8.83 3.70 -16.70
CA GLY A 24 10.18 3.21 -16.97
C GLY A 24 10.38 1.71 -16.77
N HIS A 25 9.35 0.94 -16.52
CA HIS A 25 9.44 -0.49 -16.19
C HIS A 25 10.46 -0.76 -15.07
N PRO A 26 10.25 -0.20 -13.88
CA PRO A 26 11.21 -0.30 -12.77
C PRO A 26 11.37 -1.72 -12.27
N ARG A 27 12.52 -2.03 -11.69
CA ARG A 27 12.74 -3.27 -10.94
C ARG A 27 12.25 -3.17 -9.51
N LEU A 28 12.21 -1.96 -8.98
CA LEU A 28 11.75 -1.66 -7.62
C LEU A 28 10.75 -0.52 -7.70
N LEU A 29 9.59 -0.73 -7.11
CA LEU A 29 8.55 0.28 -7.04
C LEU A 29 8.27 0.58 -5.57
N ILE A 30 8.37 1.86 -5.19
CA ILE A 30 8.07 2.32 -3.84
C ILE A 30 6.77 3.11 -3.88
N LEU A 31 5.78 2.65 -3.13
CA LEU A 31 4.47 3.29 -3.03
C LEU A 31 4.33 3.83 -1.60
N ASP A 32 4.76 5.08 -1.41
CA ASP A 32 4.75 5.72 -0.10
C ASP A 32 3.39 6.38 0.13
N ASP A 33 2.52 5.67 0.85
CA ASP A 33 1.17 6.13 1.18
C ASP A 33 0.36 6.53 -0.06
N SER A 34 0.72 5.97 -1.20
CA SER A 34 0.15 6.36 -2.51
C SER A 34 -1.30 5.95 -2.69
N MET A 35 -1.79 5.03 -1.86
CA MET A 35 -3.16 4.52 -1.97
C MET A 35 -4.08 5.08 -0.88
N SER A 36 -3.59 6.01 -0.05
CA SER A 36 -4.35 6.51 1.10
C SER A 36 -5.61 7.28 0.74
N ALA A 37 -5.65 7.91 -0.44
CA ALA A 37 -6.80 8.67 -0.90
C ALA A 37 -7.80 7.84 -1.71
N LEU A 38 -7.51 6.56 -1.95
CA LEU A 38 -8.39 5.68 -2.69
C LEU A 38 -9.45 5.07 -1.79
N ASP A 39 -10.66 4.85 -2.32
CA ASP A 39 -11.63 4.05 -1.61
C ASP A 39 -11.22 2.57 -1.62
N TYR A 40 -11.90 1.76 -0.81
CA TYR A 40 -11.52 0.35 -0.62
C TYR A 40 -11.55 -0.43 -1.94
N ALA A 41 -12.60 -0.26 -2.73
CA ALA A 41 -12.76 -1.02 -3.97
C ALA A 41 -11.70 -0.64 -5.00
N THR A 42 -11.42 0.66 -5.13
CA THR A 42 -10.40 1.16 -6.06
C THR A 42 -8.99 0.71 -5.63
N ASP A 43 -8.71 0.78 -4.34
CA ASP A 43 -7.44 0.31 -3.78
C ASP A 43 -7.24 -1.18 -4.09
N LEU A 44 -8.26 -2.00 -3.84
CA LEU A 44 -8.20 -3.44 -4.11
C LEU A 44 -7.95 -3.73 -5.59
N GLU A 45 -8.66 -3.06 -6.49
CA GLU A 45 -8.51 -3.24 -7.92
C GLU A 45 -7.12 -2.84 -8.40
N LEU A 46 -6.61 -1.71 -7.90
CA LEU A 46 -5.27 -1.24 -8.26
C LEU A 46 -4.20 -2.25 -7.81
N ARG A 47 -4.32 -2.79 -6.60
CA ARG A 47 -3.36 -3.80 -6.11
C ARG A 47 -3.43 -5.09 -6.94
N ARG A 48 -4.62 -5.49 -7.35
CA ARG A 48 -4.79 -6.65 -8.23
C ARG A 48 -4.11 -6.44 -9.58
N GLN A 49 -4.26 -5.26 -10.16
CA GLN A 49 -3.61 -4.94 -11.43
C GLN A 49 -2.10 -4.90 -11.30
N LEU A 50 -1.59 -4.33 -10.20
CA LEU A 50 -0.14 -4.31 -9.95
C LEU A 50 0.40 -5.74 -9.80
N ALA A 51 -0.29 -6.60 -9.07
CA ALA A 51 0.14 -7.99 -8.91
C ALA A 51 0.11 -8.76 -10.24
N SER A 52 -0.91 -8.53 -11.06
CA SER A 52 -1.09 -9.21 -12.33
C SER A 52 -0.10 -8.74 -13.39
N LYS A 53 0.09 -7.43 -13.54
CA LYS A 53 0.86 -6.86 -14.63
C LYS A 53 2.33 -6.62 -14.27
N MET A 54 2.61 -6.43 -13.00
CA MET A 54 3.93 -6.09 -12.49
C MET A 54 4.39 -7.09 -11.43
N GLY A 55 4.03 -8.37 -11.60
CA GLY A 55 4.37 -9.41 -10.64
C GLY A 55 5.85 -9.68 -10.46
N ASP A 56 6.67 -9.33 -11.46
CA ASP A 56 8.12 -9.46 -11.42
C ASP A 56 8.82 -8.27 -10.77
N VAL A 57 8.08 -7.22 -10.45
CA VAL A 57 8.64 -6.01 -9.84
C VAL A 57 8.59 -6.14 -8.32
N THR A 58 9.71 -5.86 -7.65
CA THR A 58 9.73 -5.76 -6.19
C THR A 58 8.99 -4.48 -5.78
N LYS A 59 8.02 -4.63 -4.89
CA LYS A 59 7.19 -3.52 -4.44
C LYS A 59 7.38 -3.29 -2.95
N ILE A 60 7.62 -2.04 -2.57
CA ILE A 60 7.62 -1.61 -1.18
C ILE A 60 6.43 -0.68 -1.00
N VAL A 61 5.46 -1.12 -0.21
CA VAL A 61 4.24 -0.35 0.05
C VAL A 61 4.31 0.18 1.47
N ILE A 62 4.28 1.50 1.62
CA ILE A 62 4.29 2.16 2.91
C ILE A 62 2.89 2.68 3.17
N SER A 63 2.24 2.19 4.22
CA SER A 63 0.85 2.55 4.50
C SER A 63 0.53 2.36 5.97
N GLN A 64 -0.41 3.16 6.45
CA GLN A 64 -1.02 2.98 7.76
C GLN A 64 -2.28 2.11 7.70
N ARG A 65 -2.68 1.69 6.51
CA ARG A 65 -3.89 0.89 6.30
C ARG A 65 -3.51 -0.59 6.20
N ALA A 66 -3.97 -1.38 7.17
CA ALA A 66 -3.69 -2.82 7.17
C ALA A 66 -4.19 -3.51 5.90
N THR A 67 -5.34 -3.08 5.38
CA THR A 67 -5.90 -3.67 4.15
C THR A 67 -5.02 -3.47 2.93
N SER A 68 -4.18 -2.42 2.92
CA SER A 68 -3.27 -2.15 1.80
C SER A 68 -2.05 -3.05 1.80
N ILE A 69 -1.71 -3.66 2.92
CA ILE A 69 -0.45 -4.40 3.07
C ILE A 69 -0.64 -5.85 3.49
N GLN A 70 -1.85 -6.27 3.88
CA GLN A 70 -2.06 -7.60 4.47
C GLN A 70 -1.69 -8.76 3.52
N HIS A 71 -1.66 -8.53 2.22
CA HIS A 71 -1.31 -9.55 1.24
C HIS A 71 0.16 -9.49 0.80
N ALA A 72 0.97 -8.62 1.41
CA ALA A 72 2.40 -8.57 1.10
C ALA A 72 3.10 -9.85 1.52
N ASP A 73 4.16 -10.20 0.80
CA ASP A 73 4.98 -11.37 1.14
C ASP A 73 5.64 -11.21 2.51
N HIS A 74 6.06 -9.99 2.83
CA HIS A 74 6.67 -9.65 4.12
C HIS A 74 6.16 -8.28 4.55
N ILE A 75 5.85 -8.15 5.84
CA ILE A 75 5.38 -6.92 6.44
C ILE A 75 6.35 -6.51 7.53
N LEU A 76 6.80 -5.27 7.47
CA LEU A 76 7.64 -4.67 8.49
C LEU A 76 6.76 -3.70 9.30
N VAL A 77 6.65 -3.94 10.60
CA VAL A 77 5.86 -3.07 11.49
C VAL A 77 6.81 -2.13 12.22
N MET A 78 6.57 -0.84 12.05
CA MET A 78 7.38 0.22 12.65
C MET A 78 6.58 0.94 13.72
N ASP A 79 7.23 1.22 14.85
CA ASP A 79 6.65 2.01 15.93
C ASP A 79 7.77 2.83 16.56
N ASP A 80 7.56 4.14 16.62
CA ASP A 80 8.52 5.10 17.20
C ASP A 80 9.92 4.94 16.60
N GLY A 81 9.98 4.79 15.27
CA GLY A 81 11.23 4.66 14.53
C GLY A 81 11.94 3.32 14.66
N LYS A 82 11.29 2.34 15.29
CA LYS A 82 11.88 1.02 15.52
C LYS A 82 11.04 -0.07 14.87
N CYS A 83 11.69 -1.12 14.40
CA CYS A 83 11.00 -2.30 13.92
C CYS A 83 10.51 -3.12 15.12
N VAL A 84 9.19 -3.28 15.24
CA VAL A 84 8.57 -4.06 16.32
C VAL A 84 7.98 -5.36 15.84
N GLY A 85 7.99 -5.63 14.53
CA GLY A 85 7.52 -6.88 13.97
C GLY A 85 7.92 -7.03 12.52
N TYR A 86 8.12 -8.29 12.10
CA TYR A 86 8.45 -8.61 10.72
C TYR A 86 7.93 -10.02 10.40
N GLY A 87 7.20 -10.14 9.33
CA GLY A 87 6.66 -11.44 8.90
C GLY A 87 5.45 -11.28 8.00
N THR A 88 4.69 -12.36 7.88
CA THR A 88 3.43 -12.34 7.13
C THR A 88 2.31 -11.76 7.99
N HIS A 89 1.20 -11.44 7.33
CA HIS A 89 0.00 -10.96 8.02
C HIS A 89 -0.44 -11.93 9.13
N ASP A 90 -0.57 -13.22 8.79
CA ASP A 90 -1.04 -14.21 9.74
C ASP A 90 -0.08 -14.39 10.92
N ALA A 91 1.23 -14.41 10.64
CA ALA A 91 2.23 -14.52 11.68
C ALA A 91 2.21 -13.32 12.63
N LEU A 92 2.04 -12.11 12.07
CA LEU A 92 2.03 -10.90 12.86
C LEU A 92 0.77 -10.76 13.72
N LEU A 93 -0.37 -11.27 13.26
CA LEU A 93 -1.57 -11.29 14.08
C LEU A 93 -1.38 -12.10 15.36
N GLU A 94 -0.57 -13.14 15.30
CA GLU A 94 -0.29 -13.98 16.47
C GLU A 94 0.87 -13.46 17.31
N GLN A 95 1.89 -12.90 16.69
CA GLN A 95 3.17 -12.63 17.34
C GLN A 95 3.44 -11.16 17.65
N CYS A 96 2.72 -10.24 16.98
CA CYS A 96 2.96 -8.81 17.13
C CYS A 96 1.71 -8.12 17.66
N PRO A 97 1.65 -7.81 18.97
CA PRO A 97 0.48 -7.14 19.54
C PRO A 97 0.17 -5.79 18.91
N VAL A 98 1.19 -5.04 18.53
CA VAL A 98 1.02 -3.74 17.86
C VAL A 98 0.28 -3.92 16.54
N TYR A 99 0.70 -4.88 15.73
CA TYR A 99 0.05 -5.15 14.44
C TYR A 99 -1.39 -5.63 14.63
N ALA A 100 -1.61 -6.54 15.58
CA ALA A 100 -2.94 -7.08 15.86
C ALA A 100 -3.90 -5.98 16.29
N ASP A 101 -3.45 -5.03 17.13
CA ASP A 101 -4.25 -3.89 17.55
C ASP A 101 -4.62 -2.99 16.39
N ILE A 102 -3.65 -2.66 15.54
CA ILE A 102 -3.88 -1.83 14.36
C ILE A 102 -4.93 -2.48 13.46
N TYR A 103 -4.77 -3.75 13.18
CA TYR A 103 -5.70 -4.49 12.32
C TYR A 103 -7.11 -4.51 12.89
N ARG A 104 -7.27 -4.86 14.17
CA ARG A 104 -8.58 -4.92 14.82
C ARG A 104 -9.26 -3.56 14.85
N THR A 105 -8.51 -2.52 15.15
CA THR A 105 -9.04 -1.15 15.21
C THR A 105 -9.58 -0.73 13.85
N GLN A 106 -8.86 -1.05 12.78
CA GLN A 106 -9.27 -0.68 11.42
C GLN A 106 -10.42 -1.51 10.89
N MET A 107 -10.60 -2.72 11.39
CA MET A 107 -11.65 -3.64 10.93
C MET A 107 -12.97 -3.50 11.71
N GLN A 108 -13.04 -2.61 12.68
CA GLN A 108 -14.27 -2.35 13.42
C GLN A 108 -15.27 -1.53 12.62
#